data_e2a20d5e95efb27a4bc54cc9ede5d71d
#
_entry.id   e2a20d5e95efb27a4bc54cc9ede5d71d
#
_cell.length_a   1.000
_cell.length_b   1.000
_cell.length_c   1.000
_cell.angle_alpha   90.00
_cell.angle_beta   90.00
_cell.angle_gamma   90.00
#
_symmetry.space_group_name_H-M   'P 1'
#
loop_
_entity.id
_entity.type
_entity.pdbx_description
1 polymer ?
#
loop_
_entity_poly.entity_id
_entity_poly.type
_entity_poly.pdbx_seq_one_letter_code
_entity_poly.pdbx_strand_id
1 'polypeptide(L)'
;SFLQKTARELEKTTVLLIGISILLCILLANIMARGITRPIEKTSNAMKKFAKGDFSVRLPEGRADEIGAMNLVFNQTIEKVEKLLKQIVEMEMVNKDIEFQALQAQINPHFLYNGLDTINGMARKKGEEKRK
;
A
#
# COMPACT_ATOMS: atom_id res chain seq x y z
N SER A 1 -20.85 -19.01 -69.26
CA SER A 1 -21.31 -17.68 -69.68
C SER A 1 -20.52 -16.60 -68.97
N PHE A 2 -20.43 -15.41 -69.62
CA PHE A 2 -19.71 -14.24 -69.07
C PHE A 2 -20.19 -13.87 -67.65
N LEU A 3 -21.49 -13.89 -67.42
CA LEU A 3 -22.11 -13.61 -66.10
C LEU A 3 -21.66 -14.56 -64.99
N GLN A 4 -21.47 -15.83 -65.26
CA GLN A 4 -21.01 -16.81 -64.27
C GLN A 4 -19.55 -16.57 -63.89
N LYS A 5 -18.70 -16.16 -64.80
CA LYS A 5 -17.29 -15.81 -64.49
C LYS A 5 -17.22 -14.57 -63.62
N THR A 6 -17.97 -13.54 -63.97
CA THR A 6 -18.00 -12.29 -63.17
C THR A 6 -18.56 -12.54 -61.76
N ALA A 7 -19.62 -13.37 -61.64
CA ALA A 7 -20.15 -13.71 -60.33
C ALA A 7 -19.13 -14.47 -59.45
N ARG A 8 -18.38 -15.40 -59.99
CA ARG A 8 -17.31 -16.13 -59.25
C ARG A 8 -16.14 -15.24 -58.83
N GLU A 9 -15.75 -14.29 -59.69
CA GLU A 9 -14.69 -13.34 -59.34
C GLU A 9 -15.15 -12.35 -58.24
N LEU A 10 -16.40 -11.89 -58.27
CA LEU A 10 -17.00 -11.09 -57.23
C LEU A 10 -17.06 -11.87 -55.89
N GLU A 11 -17.48 -13.14 -55.93
CA GLU A 11 -17.53 -14.01 -54.75
C GLU A 11 -16.15 -14.19 -54.13
N LYS A 12 -15.12 -14.50 -54.95
CA LYS A 12 -13.74 -14.64 -54.48
C LYS A 12 -13.23 -13.33 -53.83
N THR A 13 -13.48 -12.21 -54.50
CA THR A 13 -13.04 -10.90 -53.98
C THR A 13 -13.72 -10.56 -52.67
N THR A 14 -15.02 -10.84 -52.55
CA THR A 14 -15.78 -10.63 -51.32
C THR A 14 -15.26 -11.51 -50.17
N VAL A 15 -15.02 -12.79 -50.43
CA VAL A 15 -14.45 -13.71 -49.39
C VAL A 15 -13.06 -13.26 -48.97
N LEU A 16 -12.23 -12.81 -49.91
CA LEU A 16 -10.89 -12.30 -49.59
C LEU A 16 -10.96 -11.03 -48.74
N LEU A 17 -11.85 -10.08 -49.06
CA LEU A 17 -12.04 -8.87 -48.28
C LEU A 17 -12.54 -9.16 -46.87
N ILE A 18 -13.48 -10.09 -46.73
CA ILE A 18 -13.95 -10.54 -45.40
C ILE A 18 -12.79 -11.16 -44.60
N GLY A 19 -11.98 -12.01 -45.21
CA GLY A 19 -10.82 -12.62 -44.57
C GLY A 19 -9.80 -11.59 -44.08
N ILE A 20 -9.48 -10.61 -44.91
CA ILE A 20 -8.59 -9.48 -44.55
C ILE A 20 -9.18 -8.66 -43.40
N SER A 21 -10.49 -8.36 -43.47
CA SER A 21 -11.16 -7.60 -42.42
C SER A 21 -11.12 -8.31 -41.05
N ILE A 22 -11.38 -9.61 -41.04
CA ILE A 22 -11.29 -10.42 -39.81
C ILE A 22 -9.86 -10.42 -39.24
N LEU A 23 -8.87 -10.62 -40.11
CA LEU A 23 -7.46 -10.60 -39.69
C LEU A 23 -7.07 -9.26 -39.08
N LEU A 24 -7.49 -8.16 -39.72
CA LEU A 24 -7.24 -6.80 -39.25
C LEU A 24 -7.93 -6.56 -37.90
N CYS A 25 -9.16 -7.00 -37.70
CA CYS A 25 -9.87 -6.91 -36.43
C CYS A 25 -9.15 -7.66 -35.32
N ILE A 26 -8.67 -8.88 -35.60
CA ILE A 26 -7.91 -9.67 -34.60
C ILE A 26 -6.60 -8.96 -34.24
N LEU A 27 -5.90 -8.40 -35.22
CA LEU A 27 -4.65 -7.68 -35.00
C LEU A 27 -4.89 -6.45 -34.11
N LEU A 28 -5.89 -5.63 -34.45
CA LEU A 28 -6.27 -4.44 -33.70
C LEU A 28 -6.70 -4.81 -32.26
N ALA A 29 -7.52 -5.84 -32.10
CA ALA A 29 -7.93 -6.32 -30.79
C ALA A 29 -6.74 -6.76 -29.93
N ASN A 30 -5.74 -7.43 -30.51
CA ASN A 30 -4.51 -7.80 -29.81
C ASN A 30 -3.67 -6.59 -29.39
N ILE A 31 -3.55 -5.60 -30.26
CA ILE A 31 -2.83 -4.35 -29.96
C ILE A 31 -3.51 -3.63 -28.79
N MET A 32 -4.81 -3.46 -28.83
CA MET A 32 -5.59 -2.82 -27.78
C MET A 32 -5.51 -3.60 -26.47
N ALA A 33 -5.66 -4.92 -26.52
CA ALA A 33 -5.57 -5.76 -25.33
C ALA A 33 -4.21 -5.62 -24.61
N ARG A 34 -3.11 -5.65 -25.35
CA ARG A 34 -1.76 -5.54 -24.80
C ARG A 34 -1.38 -4.10 -24.43
N GLY A 35 -1.85 -3.13 -25.21
CA GLY A 35 -1.49 -1.72 -25.03
C GLY A 35 -2.30 -1.01 -23.95
N ILE A 36 -3.55 -1.38 -23.75
CA ILE A 36 -4.49 -0.66 -22.89
C ILE A 36 -5.12 -1.57 -21.84
N THR A 37 -5.80 -2.63 -22.25
CA THR A 37 -6.63 -3.44 -21.35
C THR A 37 -5.80 -4.10 -20.24
N ARG A 38 -4.72 -4.80 -20.58
CA ARG A 38 -3.86 -5.47 -19.60
C ARG A 38 -3.17 -4.49 -18.62
N PRO A 39 -2.60 -3.38 -19.05
CA PRO A 39 -2.06 -2.37 -18.14
C PRO A 39 -3.11 -1.83 -17.16
N ILE A 40 -4.30 -1.49 -17.64
CA ILE A 40 -5.40 -1.01 -16.78
C ILE A 40 -5.81 -2.06 -15.75
N GLU A 41 -5.91 -3.33 -16.17
CA GLU A 41 -6.21 -4.44 -15.26
C GLU A 41 -5.14 -4.58 -14.16
N LYS A 42 -3.86 -4.46 -14.51
CA LYS A 42 -2.77 -4.45 -13.54
C LYS A 42 -2.91 -3.32 -12.52
N THR A 43 -3.22 -2.11 -12.99
CA THR A 43 -3.44 -0.97 -12.11
C THR A 43 -4.64 -1.18 -11.19
N SER A 44 -5.76 -1.68 -11.73
CA SER A 44 -6.94 -2.00 -10.93
C SER A 44 -6.63 -3.04 -9.83
N ASN A 45 -5.87 -4.08 -10.17
CA ASN A 45 -5.49 -5.10 -9.20
C ASN A 45 -4.51 -4.56 -8.13
N ALA A 46 -3.61 -3.67 -8.51
CA ALA A 46 -2.72 -2.99 -7.58
C ALA A 46 -3.49 -2.09 -6.61
N MET A 47 -4.47 -1.33 -7.11
CA MET A 47 -5.37 -0.51 -6.27
C MET A 47 -6.17 -1.35 -5.27
N LYS A 48 -6.66 -2.52 -5.70
CA LYS A 48 -7.38 -3.45 -4.81
C LYS A 48 -6.48 -3.99 -3.69
N LYS A 49 -5.22 -4.28 -3.97
CA LYS A 49 -4.24 -4.70 -2.96
C LYS A 49 -3.92 -3.56 -1.99
N PHE A 50 -3.66 -2.37 -2.52
CA PHE A 50 -3.45 -1.17 -1.72
C PHE A 50 -4.62 -0.90 -0.77
N ALA A 51 -5.86 -0.98 -1.26
CA ALA A 51 -7.07 -0.81 -0.45
C ALA A 51 -7.22 -1.84 0.68
N LYS A 52 -6.58 -3.01 0.56
CA LYS A 52 -6.51 -4.04 1.61
C LYS A 52 -5.35 -3.86 2.58
N GLY A 53 -4.57 -2.78 2.45
CA GLY A 53 -3.43 -2.48 3.31
C GLY A 53 -2.08 -3.03 2.81
N ASP A 54 -2.01 -3.55 1.61
CA ASP A 54 -0.73 -3.95 0.99
C ASP A 54 -0.07 -2.74 0.34
N PHE A 55 0.78 -2.06 1.10
CA PHE A 55 1.54 -0.89 0.65
C PHE A 55 2.83 -1.27 -0.11
N SER A 56 3.19 -2.55 -0.20
CA SER A 56 4.37 -3.00 -0.93
C SER A 56 4.18 -3.03 -2.45
N VAL A 57 2.95 -2.93 -2.90
CA VAL A 57 2.55 -2.96 -4.31
C VAL A 57 3.17 -1.80 -5.08
N ARG A 58 3.76 -2.09 -6.25
CA ARG A 58 4.27 -1.08 -7.18
C ARG A 58 3.85 -1.42 -8.60
N LEU A 59 3.61 -0.39 -9.40
CA LEU A 59 3.32 -0.50 -10.83
C LEU A 59 4.57 -0.26 -11.66
N PRO A 60 4.68 -0.89 -12.85
CA PRO A 60 5.83 -0.70 -13.73
C PRO A 60 5.99 0.76 -14.16
N GLU A 61 7.21 1.26 -14.08
CA GLU A 61 7.61 2.60 -14.55
C GLU A 61 8.30 2.51 -15.93
N GLY A 62 8.51 3.67 -16.56
CA GLY A 62 9.24 3.77 -17.82
C GLY A 62 8.38 3.75 -19.07
N ARG A 63 7.06 3.74 -18.95
CA ARG A 63 6.14 3.93 -20.07
C ARG A 63 5.90 5.43 -20.31
N ALA A 64 6.04 5.88 -21.56
CA ALA A 64 6.00 7.31 -21.92
C ALA A 64 4.60 7.78 -22.36
N ASP A 65 3.54 7.16 -21.87
CA ASP A 65 2.14 7.50 -22.18
C ASP A 65 1.34 7.79 -20.88
N GLU A 66 0.05 8.04 -21.04
CA GLU A 66 -0.86 8.37 -19.92
C GLU A 66 -0.93 7.26 -18.88
N ILE A 67 -0.79 6.01 -19.30
CA ILE A 67 -0.75 4.85 -18.38
C ILE A 67 0.53 4.88 -17.57
N GLY A 68 1.66 5.24 -18.18
CA GLY A 68 2.92 5.42 -17.47
C GLY A 68 2.85 6.55 -16.45
N ALA A 69 2.26 7.69 -16.81
CA ALA A 69 2.01 8.80 -15.90
C ALA A 69 1.13 8.38 -14.72
N MET A 70 0.07 7.63 -14.97
CA MET A 70 -0.82 7.09 -13.92
C MET A 70 -0.08 6.14 -12.97
N ASN A 71 0.77 5.25 -13.48
CA ASN A 71 1.57 4.34 -12.69
C ASN A 71 2.54 5.09 -11.76
N LEU A 72 3.18 6.14 -12.28
CA LEU A 72 4.09 6.99 -11.51
C LEU A 72 3.36 7.67 -10.35
N VAL A 73 2.22 8.31 -10.63
CA VAL A 73 1.40 8.97 -9.60
C VAL A 73 0.92 7.96 -8.55
N PHE A 74 0.53 6.77 -8.95
CA PHE A 74 0.13 5.71 -8.03
C PHE A 74 1.29 5.32 -7.10
N ASN A 75 2.48 5.05 -7.64
CA ASN A 75 3.66 4.70 -6.84
C ASN A 75 4.04 5.82 -5.87
N GLN A 76 4.02 7.08 -6.30
CA GLN A 76 4.27 8.25 -5.44
C GLN A 76 3.22 8.40 -4.33
N THR A 77 1.97 8.07 -4.63
CA THR A 77 0.89 8.11 -3.64
C THR A 77 1.11 7.07 -2.55
N ILE A 78 1.48 5.85 -2.92
CA ILE A 78 1.81 4.79 -1.94
C ILE A 78 2.96 5.23 -1.05
N GLU A 79 4.04 5.76 -1.62
CA GLU A 79 5.21 6.22 -0.87
C GLU A 79 4.84 7.32 0.16
N LYS A 80 3.99 8.26 -0.24
CA LYS A 80 3.47 9.28 0.68
C LYS A 80 2.64 8.67 1.82
N VAL A 81 1.77 7.72 1.50
CA VAL A 81 0.95 7.04 2.52
C VAL A 81 1.83 6.26 3.49
N GLU A 82 2.81 5.50 3.02
CA GLU A 82 3.78 4.78 3.87
C GLU A 82 4.50 5.75 4.83
N LYS A 83 4.97 6.89 4.31
CA LYS A 83 5.63 7.91 5.11
C LYS A 83 4.70 8.50 6.19
N LEU A 84 3.46 8.80 5.84
CA LEU A 84 2.47 9.33 6.79
C LEU A 84 2.13 8.31 7.88
N LEU A 85 1.96 7.04 7.52
CA LEU A 85 1.72 5.97 8.49
C LEU A 85 2.88 5.84 9.48
N LYS A 86 4.12 5.88 8.97
CA LYS A 86 5.31 5.85 9.83
C LYS A 86 5.34 7.02 10.80
N GLN A 87 5.03 8.24 10.35
CA GLN A 87 4.96 9.43 11.19
C GLN A 87 3.88 9.31 12.28
N ILE A 88 2.71 8.73 11.95
CA ILE A 88 1.64 8.50 12.92
C ILE A 88 2.10 7.55 14.01
N VAL A 89 2.75 6.43 13.65
CA VAL A 89 3.27 5.45 14.62
C VAL A 89 4.34 6.08 15.52
N GLU A 90 5.26 6.88 14.95
CA GLU A 90 6.28 7.59 15.72
C GLU A 90 5.66 8.59 16.70
N MET A 91 4.67 9.37 16.29
CA MET A 91 3.95 10.30 17.16
C MET A 91 3.19 9.57 18.28
N GLU A 92 2.57 8.44 17.99
CA GLU A 92 1.87 7.64 19.01
C GLU A 92 2.84 7.08 20.07
N MET A 93 4.02 6.62 19.64
CA MET A 93 5.08 6.20 20.57
C MET A 93 5.55 7.33 21.48
N VAL A 94 5.77 8.53 20.93
CA VAL A 94 6.17 9.71 21.69
C VAL A 94 5.08 10.10 22.70
N ASN A 95 3.82 10.10 22.29
CA ASN A 95 2.71 10.41 23.20
C ASN A 95 2.61 9.42 24.35
N LYS A 96 2.78 8.12 24.09
CA LYS A 96 2.79 7.09 25.15
C LYS A 96 3.96 7.27 26.12
N ASP A 97 5.13 7.66 25.61
CA ASP A 97 6.29 7.94 26.48
C ASP A 97 6.04 9.16 27.39
N ILE A 98 5.45 10.21 26.84
CA ILE A 98 5.06 11.41 27.62
C ILE A 98 4.02 11.04 28.69
N GLU A 99 3.00 10.25 28.35
CA GLU A 99 2.01 9.77 29.33
C GLU A 99 2.66 8.95 30.43
N PHE A 100 3.58 8.06 30.08
CA PHE A 100 4.31 7.26 31.05
C PHE A 100 5.18 8.10 31.96
N GLN A 101 5.90 9.09 31.44
CA GLN A 101 6.68 10.04 32.22
C GLN A 101 5.79 10.87 33.17
N ALA A 102 4.62 11.32 32.70
CA ALA A 102 3.66 12.05 33.51
C ALA A 102 3.13 11.18 34.68
N LEU A 103 2.82 9.91 34.41
CA LEU A 103 2.39 8.96 35.44
C LEU A 103 3.52 8.68 36.45
N GLN A 104 4.76 8.53 36.01
CA GLN A 104 5.92 8.38 36.90
C GLN A 104 6.13 9.62 37.77
N ALA A 105 5.93 10.82 37.25
CA ALA A 105 6.04 12.07 37.98
C ALA A 105 4.95 12.21 39.06
N GLN A 106 3.79 11.57 38.90
CA GLN A 106 2.72 11.52 39.91
C GLN A 106 3.07 10.60 41.09
N ILE A 107 3.96 9.63 40.90
CA ILE A 107 4.57 8.86 41.99
C ILE A 107 5.61 9.80 42.61
N ASN A 108 5.20 10.53 43.66
CA ASN A 108 6.09 11.47 44.33
C ASN A 108 7.30 10.71 44.91
N PRO A 109 8.52 10.85 44.31
CA PRO A 109 9.70 10.10 44.79
C PRO A 109 10.02 10.42 46.22
N HIS A 110 9.73 11.64 46.66
CA HIS A 110 9.92 12.06 48.06
C HIS A 110 9.02 11.32 49.05
N PHE A 111 7.82 10.93 48.65
CA PHE A 111 6.93 10.12 49.47
C PHE A 111 7.46 8.70 49.62
N LEU A 112 8.02 8.10 48.58
CA LEU A 112 8.64 6.77 48.64
C LEU A 112 9.91 6.76 49.48
N TYR A 113 10.78 7.77 49.38
CA TYR A 113 11.98 7.91 50.21
C TYR A 113 11.61 8.12 51.69
N ASN A 114 10.64 8.97 51.98
CA ASN A 114 10.16 9.21 53.32
C ASN A 114 9.48 7.95 53.91
N GLY A 115 8.74 7.18 53.12
CA GLY A 115 8.14 5.92 53.56
C GLY A 115 9.20 4.86 53.87
N LEU A 116 10.22 4.72 53.05
CA LEU A 116 11.34 3.81 53.27
C LEU A 116 12.19 4.19 54.47
N ASP A 117 12.47 5.49 54.66
CA ASP A 117 13.19 5.98 55.83
C ASP A 117 12.42 5.75 57.15
N THR A 118 11.11 5.93 57.11
CA THR A 118 10.24 5.64 58.27
C THR A 118 10.26 4.16 58.63
N ILE A 119 10.17 3.28 57.65
CA ILE A 119 10.23 1.83 57.81
C ILE A 119 11.61 1.40 58.33
N ASN A 120 12.69 1.97 57.82
CA ASN A 120 14.05 1.72 58.26
C ASN A 120 14.28 2.19 59.72
N GLY A 121 13.72 3.35 60.06
CA GLY A 121 13.74 3.86 61.46
C GLY A 121 12.99 2.97 62.44
N MET A 122 11.82 2.45 62.04
CA MET A 122 11.06 1.51 62.85
C MET A 122 11.78 0.16 63.04
N ALA A 123 12.43 -0.36 61.98
CA ALA A 123 13.19 -1.60 62.03
C ALA A 123 14.41 -1.50 62.94
N ARG A 124 15.11 -0.35 62.96
CA ARG A 124 16.21 -0.07 63.89
C ARG A 124 15.75 -0.02 65.34
N LYS A 125 14.67 0.69 65.68
CA LYS A 125 14.10 0.74 67.02
C LYS A 125 13.72 -0.65 67.53
N LYS A 126 13.12 -1.50 66.72
CA LYS A 126 12.73 -2.86 67.11
C LYS A 126 13.92 -3.79 67.30
N GLY A 127 15.05 -3.54 66.61
CA GLY A 127 16.30 -4.27 66.80
C GLY A 127 17.05 -3.90 68.02
N GLU A 128 16.96 -2.69 68.56
CA GLU A 128 17.56 -2.22 69.77
C GLU A 128 16.79 -2.74 71.04
N GLU A 129 15.45 -2.81 70.89
CA GLU A 129 14.60 -3.29 71.99
C GLU A 129 14.76 -4.80 72.29
N LYS A 130 15.23 -5.59 71.34
CA LYS A 130 15.55 -7.02 71.50
C LYS A 130 16.95 -7.30 72.05
N ARG A 131 17.79 -6.29 72.27
CA ARG A 131 19.14 -6.43 72.81
C ARG A 131 19.30 -5.97 74.25
N LYS A 132 18.21 -5.56 74.94
CA LYS A 132 18.12 -5.35 76.36
C LYS A 132 17.38 -6.53 77.01
#